data_692f822aa547fc079da7770e40cf29cf
#
_entry.id   692f822aa547fc079da7770e40cf29cf
#
_cell.length_a   1.000
_cell.length_b   1.000
_cell.length_c   1.000
_cell.angle_alpha   90.00
_cell.angle_beta   90.00
_cell.angle_gamma   90.00
#
_symmetry.space_group_name_H-M   'P 1'
#
loop_
_entity.id
_entity.type
_entity.pdbx_description
1 polymer ?
#
loop_
_entity_poly.entity_id
_entity_poly.type
_entity_poly.pdbx_seq_one_letter_code
_entity_poly.pdbx_strand_id
1 'polypeptide(L)'
;MRILLITQYWAPENGVPQRRWAWLTKLLSQAGHEIMVITPPPHYLRKITVKEWIEQRGFKAFEDKDSCVNDERILRSGYFPGGSSLTGKVFNQIAVAVGELSVVLRRGGAVDQFGPELVIGTVPALPTAFVAAVASRKLRVPYVIDLRDAWPELLSVASQWNSATGRVSWREGLLSEGAFQLASR
;
A
#
# COMPACT_ATOMS: atom_id res chain seq x y z
N MET A 1 11.81 -8.74 -16.72
CA MET A 1 10.89 -7.59 -16.55
C MET A 1 11.24 -6.84 -15.28
N ARG A 2 11.08 -5.52 -15.31
CA ARG A 2 11.21 -4.67 -14.12
C ARG A 2 9.82 -4.38 -13.56
N ILE A 3 9.58 -4.79 -12.33
CA ILE A 3 8.28 -4.75 -11.68
C ILE A 3 8.31 -3.72 -10.55
N LEU A 4 7.36 -2.78 -10.56
CA LEU A 4 7.13 -1.85 -9.47
C LEU A 4 6.00 -2.39 -8.59
N LEU A 5 6.32 -2.76 -7.36
CA LEU A 5 5.35 -3.20 -6.35
C LEU A 5 5.04 -2.05 -5.39
N ILE A 6 3.77 -1.69 -5.27
CA ILE A 6 3.30 -0.68 -4.32
C ILE A 6 2.49 -1.39 -3.25
N THR A 7 2.94 -1.29 -2.00
CA THR A 7 2.35 -2.01 -0.88
C THR A 7 2.45 -1.24 0.41
N GLN A 8 1.40 -1.27 1.21
CA GLN A 8 1.39 -0.62 2.52
C GLN A 8 2.19 -1.38 3.58
N TYR A 9 2.47 -2.67 3.36
CA TYR A 9 3.07 -3.55 4.36
C TYR A 9 4.27 -4.28 3.79
N TRP A 10 5.45 -4.11 4.41
CA TRP A 10 6.69 -4.77 4.01
C TRP A 10 7.55 -5.14 5.23
N ALA A 11 8.59 -5.94 4.99
CA ALA A 11 9.61 -6.22 6.00
C ALA A 11 10.19 -4.91 6.61
N PRO A 12 10.62 -4.93 7.88
CA PRO A 12 10.82 -6.08 8.78
C PRO A 12 9.56 -6.53 9.52
N GLU A 13 8.39 -5.92 9.31
CA GLU A 13 7.16 -6.41 9.91
C GLU A 13 6.82 -7.80 9.34
N ASN A 14 6.40 -8.73 10.22
CA ASN A 14 6.20 -10.13 9.86
C ASN A 14 4.71 -10.53 9.98
N GLY A 15 3.89 -10.01 9.08
CA GLY A 15 2.48 -10.38 8.94
C GLY A 15 2.25 -11.33 7.76
N VAL A 16 1.01 -11.77 7.59
CA VAL A 16 0.60 -12.60 6.43
C VAL A 16 0.89 -11.91 5.09
N PRO A 17 0.60 -10.59 4.92
CA PRO A 17 0.91 -9.89 3.69
C PRO A 17 2.39 -9.91 3.33
N GLN A 18 3.23 -9.61 4.30
CA GLN A 18 4.68 -9.51 4.11
C GLN A 18 5.27 -10.87 3.71
N ARG A 19 4.87 -11.94 4.40
CA ARG A 19 5.33 -13.31 4.08
C ARG A 19 4.90 -13.76 2.69
N ARG A 20 3.65 -13.44 2.28
CA ARG A 20 3.17 -13.75 0.94
C ARG A 20 4.00 -13.05 -0.13
N TRP A 21 4.24 -11.75 0.02
CA TRP A 21 5.02 -11.00 -0.95
C TRP A 21 6.50 -11.36 -0.92
N ALA A 22 7.09 -11.65 0.24
CA ALA A 22 8.46 -12.17 0.31
C ALA A 22 8.61 -13.50 -0.46
N TRP A 23 7.59 -14.37 -0.43
CA TRP A 23 7.59 -15.60 -1.22
C TRP A 23 7.39 -15.33 -2.72
N LEU A 24 6.47 -14.44 -3.09
CA LEU A 24 6.21 -14.09 -4.49
C LEU A 24 7.42 -13.39 -5.14
N THR A 25 8.04 -12.44 -4.43
CA THR A 25 9.23 -11.75 -4.95
C THR A 25 10.41 -12.69 -5.12
N LYS A 26 10.55 -13.69 -4.23
CA LYS A 26 11.54 -14.75 -4.39
C LYS A 26 11.33 -15.51 -5.71
N LEU A 27 10.11 -15.93 -6.01
CA LEU A 27 9.80 -16.65 -7.26
C LEU A 27 10.02 -15.76 -8.48
N LEU A 28 9.61 -14.50 -8.42
CA LEU A 28 9.80 -13.54 -9.50
C LEU A 28 11.28 -13.25 -9.75
N SER A 29 12.08 -13.09 -8.69
CA SER A 29 13.53 -12.90 -8.80
C SER A 29 14.22 -14.13 -9.40
N GLN A 30 13.82 -15.34 -8.98
CA GLN A 30 14.31 -16.61 -9.56
C GLN A 30 13.94 -16.76 -11.06
N ALA A 31 12.82 -16.16 -11.47
CA ALA A 31 12.42 -16.10 -12.88
C ALA A 31 13.12 -14.97 -13.67
N GLY A 32 14.08 -14.28 -13.07
CA GLY A 32 14.87 -13.24 -13.72
C GLY A 32 14.16 -11.87 -13.80
N HIS A 33 13.21 -11.59 -12.92
CA HIS A 33 12.57 -10.27 -12.81
C HIS A 33 13.28 -9.41 -11.76
N GLU A 34 13.45 -8.14 -12.06
CA GLU A 34 13.91 -7.13 -11.11
C GLU A 34 12.73 -6.47 -10.41
N ILE A 35 12.80 -6.27 -9.10
CA ILE A 35 11.68 -5.78 -8.31
C ILE A 35 12.09 -4.53 -7.54
N MET A 36 11.29 -3.47 -7.71
CA MET A 36 11.34 -2.29 -6.86
C MET A 36 10.06 -2.22 -6.03
N VAL A 37 10.19 -2.01 -4.72
CA VAL A 37 9.07 -1.91 -3.79
C VAL A 37 8.95 -0.48 -3.29
N ILE A 38 7.76 0.11 -3.38
CA ILE A 38 7.41 1.35 -2.69
C ILE A 38 6.50 0.99 -1.52
N THR A 39 6.90 1.40 -0.33
CA THR A 39 6.19 1.07 0.93
C THR A 39 6.52 2.11 1.99
N PRO A 40 5.63 2.43 2.93
CA PRO A 40 6.00 3.25 4.08
C PRO A 40 6.97 2.50 5.00
N PRO A 41 7.66 3.20 5.90
CA PRO A 41 8.38 2.56 7.01
C PRO A 41 7.44 1.71 7.87
N PRO A 42 7.96 0.72 8.63
CA PRO A 42 7.17 -0.10 9.54
C PRO A 42 6.38 0.78 10.50
N HIS A 43 5.05 0.72 10.44
CA HIS A 43 4.17 1.60 11.22
C HIS A 43 2.92 0.89 11.76
N TYR A 44 2.65 -0.33 11.31
CA TYR A 44 1.44 -1.06 11.69
C TYR A 44 1.51 -1.59 13.13
N LEU A 45 2.61 -2.23 13.48
CA LEU A 45 2.85 -2.75 14.83
C LEU A 45 3.56 -1.74 15.74
N ARG A 46 4.35 -0.86 15.17
CA ARG A 46 5.13 0.14 15.88
C ARG A 46 4.36 1.44 16.00
N LYS A 47 3.79 1.66 17.18
CA LYS A 47 3.18 2.96 17.51
C LYS A 47 4.30 3.95 17.84
N ILE A 48 4.52 4.92 16.97
CA ILE A 48 5.43 6.03 17.20
C ILE A 48 4.64 7.32 17.49
N THR A 49 5.21 8.17 18.31
CA THR A 49 4.65 9.49 18.59
C THR A 49 4.94 10.44 17.43
N VAL A 50 4.16 11.54 17.33
CA VAL A 50 4.41 12.59 16.34
C VAL A 50 5.80 13.21 16.52
N LYS A 51 6.28 13.31 17.77
CA LYS A 51 7.62 13.81 18.07
C LYS A 51 8.71 12.92 17.48
N GLU A 52 8.66 11.62 17.74
CA GLU A 52 9.58 10.62 17.15
C GLU A 52 9.52 10.63 15.63
N TRP A 53 8.32 10.77 15.05
CA TRP A 53 8.13 10.85 13.60
C TRP A 53 8.84 12.07 13.00
N ILE A 54 8.77 13.24 13.64
CA ILE A 54 9.48 14.45 13.22
C ILE A 54 11.00 14.24 13.31
N GLU A 55 11.48 13.69 14.43
CA GLU A 55 12.90 13.40 14.66
C GLU A 55 13.46 12.41 13.63
N GLN A 56 12.69 11.40 13.25
CA GLN A 56 13.04 10.41 12.24
C GLN A 56 12.81 10.91 10.81
N ARG A 57 12.38 12.16 10.61
CA ARG A 57 12.03 12.72 9.29
C ARG A 57 11.04 11.85 8.52
N GLY A 58 10.01 11.34 9.19
CA GLY A 58 9.02 10.41 8.65
C GLY A 58 8.22 10.90 7.42
N PHE A 59 8.37 12.17 7.05
CA PHE A 59 7.84 12.76 5.81
C PHE A 59 8.76 12.61 4.60
N LYS A 60 10.01 12.17 4.77
CA LYS A 60 10.98 12.01 3.67
C LYS A 60 11.02 10.57 3.18
N ALA A 61 11.06 10.43 1.86
CA ALA A 61 11.33 9.14 1.23
C ALA A 61 12.84 8.84 1.24
N PHE A 62 13.19 7.57 1.43
CA PHE A 62 14.58 7.09 1.40
C PHE A 62 14.68 5.66 0.87
N GLU A 63 15.85 5.27 0.40
CA GLU A 63 16.15 3.90 0.00
C GLU A 63 16.55 3.09 1.23
N ASP A 64 15.88 1.95 1.43
CA ASP A 64 16.10 1.05 2.57
C ASP A 64 16.76 -0.23 2.07
N LYS A 65 18.03 -0.38 2.37
CA LYS A 65 18.82 -1.57 1.98
C LYS A 65 18.74 -2.70 2.99
N ASP A 66 18.34 -2.40 4.22
CA ASP A 66 18.36 -3.36 5.33
C ASP A 66 17.13 -4.26 5.35
N SER A 67 16.05 -3.83 4.72
CA SER A 67 14.78 -4.56 4.66
C SER A 67 14.58 -5.36 3.38
N CYS A 68 15.64 -5.51 2.57
CA CYS A 68 15.66 -6.37 1.39
C CYS A 68 15.55 -7.84 1.82
N VAL A 69 14.71 -8.61 1.13
CA VAL A 69 14.50 -10.03 1.42
C VAL A 69 15.05 -10.92 0.30
N ASN A 70 14.86 -10.52 -0.96
CA ASN A 70 15.26 -11.28 -2.15
C ASN A 70 15.81 -10.36 -3.26
N ASP A 71 16.76 -9.50 -2.94
CA ASP A 71 17.38 -8.52 -3.84
C ASP A 71 16.45 -7.45 -4.39
N GLU A 72 15.29 -7.22 -3.75
CA GLU A 72 14.41 -6.11 -4.11
C GLU A 72 15.05 -4.77 -3.75
N ARG A 73 14.82 -3.77 -4.60
CA ARG A 73 15.14 -2.38 -4.28
C ARG A 73 13.98 -1.74 -3.53
N ILE A 74 14.18 -1.33 -2.28
CA ILE A 74 13.11 -0.82 -1.43
C ILE A 74 13.21 0.69 -1.29
N LEU A 75 12.12 1.38 -1.64
CA LEU A 75 11.92 2.81 -1.41
C LEU A 75 10.87 3.02 -0.32
N ARG A 76 11.29 3.56 0.80
CA ARG A 76 10.37 3.98 1.86
C ARG A 76 9.76 5.32 1.50
N SER A 77 8.43 5.37 1.46
CA SER A 77 7.69 6.61 1.25
C SER A 77 7.54 7.39 2.56
N GLY A 78 7.23 8.69 2.45
CA GLY A 78 6.74 9.44 3.61
C GLY A 78 5.41 8.88 4.10
N TYR A 79 5.13 9.04 5.39
CA TYR A 79 3.87 8.63 6.02
C TYR A 79 3.58 9.56 7.21
N PHE A 80 2.42 9.41 7.82
CA PHE A 80 2.07 10.07 9.07
C PHE A 80 1.59 9.03 10.09
N PRO A 81 2.03 9.06 11.35
CA PRO A 81 1.59 8.11 12.35
C PRO A 81 0.08 8.25 12.60
N GLY A 82 -0.65 7.20 12.29
CA GLY A 82 -2.10 7.13 12.53
C GLY A 82 -2.40 6.84 13.99
N GLY A 83 -3.45 7.47 14.52
CA GLY A 83 -4.01 7.13 15.82
C GLY A 83 -4.75 5.77 15.80
N SER A 84 -5.19 5.32 16.98
CA SER A 84 -6.00 4.09 17.13
C SER A 84 -7.46 4.28 16.65
N SER A 85 -7.93 5.51 16.49
CA SER A 85 -9.28 5.84 16.04
C SER A 85 -9.48 5.50 14.55
N LEU A 86 -10.71 5.27 14.12
CA LEU A 86 -11.05 5.02 12.71
C LEU A 86 -10.60 6.18 11.81
N THR A 87 -10.86 7.42 12.23
CA THR A 87 -10.42 8.63 11.52
C THR A 87 -8.91 8.71 11.41
N GLY A 88 -8.18 8.35 12.48
CA GLY A 88 -6.72 8.30 12.47
C GLY A 88 -6.17 7.25 11.49
N LYS A 89 -6.83 6.09 11.38
CA LYS A 89 -6.47 5.05 10.40
C LYS A 89 -6.68 5.52 8.96
N VAL A 90 -7.83 6.16 8.67
CA VAL A 90 -8.11 6.73 7.34
C VAL A 90 -7.10 7.81 6.99
N PHE A 91 -6.80 8.71 7.93
CA PHE A 91 -5.80 9.76 7.72
C PHE A 91 -4.41 9.17 7.45
N ASN A 92 -4.01 8.14 8.19
CA ASN A 92 -2.75 7.44 7.94
C ASN A 92 -2.70 6.84 6.53
N GLN A 93 -3.76 6.17 6.07
CA GLN A 93 -3.81 5.60 4.73
C GLN A 93 -3.71 6.66 3.63
N ILE A 94 -4.36 7.80 3.81
CA ILE A 94 -4.25 8.93 2.88
C ILE A 94 -2.82 9.49 2.89
N ALA A 95 -2.22 9.68 4.05
CA ALA A 95 -0.85 10.18 4.19
C ALA A 95 0.17 9.24 3.53
N VAL A 96 0.00 7.92 3.68
CA VAL A 96 0.81 6.92 3.00
C VAL A 96 0.66 7.04 1.49
N ALA A 97 -0.57 7.11 0.97
CA ALA A 97 -0.81 7.25 -0.47
C ALA A 97 -0.19 8.53 -1.04
N VAL A 98 -0.28 9.65 -0.33
CA VAL A 98 0.39 10.91 -0.72
C VAL A 98 1.90 10.74 -0.72
N GLY A 99 2.46 10.07 0.28
CA GLY A 99 3.89 9.74 0.33
C GLY A 99 4.33 8.86 -0.85
N GLU A 100 3.60 7.79 -1.14
CA GLU A 100 3.85 6.91 -2.29
C GLU A 100 3.75 7.66 -3.62
N LEU A 101 2.70 8.49 -3.79
CA LEU A 101 2.55 9.35 -4.97
C LEU A 101 3.71 10.32 -5.13
N SER A 102 4.21 10.90 -4.06
CA SER A 102 5.37 11.81 -4.11
C SER A 102 6.62 11.14 -4.68
N VAL A 103 6.83 9.86 -4.32
CA VAL A 103 7.93 9.04 -4.85
C VAL A 103 7.69 8.71 -6.32
N VAL A 104 6.49 8.25 -6.66
CA VAL A 104 6.11 7.87 -8.02
C VAL A 104 6.19 9.07 -8.97
N LEU A 105 5.65 10.23 -8.58
CA LEU A 105 5.53 11.39 -9.47
C LEU A 105 6.83 12.20 -9.60
N ARG A 106 7.84 11.93 -8.79
CA ARG A 106 9.12 12.64 -8.86
C ARG A 106 9.81 12.36 -10.20
N ARG A 107 9.94 13.40 -11.02
CA ARG A 107 10.64 13.32 -12.32
C ARG A 107 12.13 13.07 -12.12
N GLY A 108 12.70 12.14 -12.91
CA GLY A 108 14.11 11.73 -12.80
C GLY A 108 14.45 11.05 -11.47
N GLY A 109 13.44 10.68 -10.67
CA GLY A 109 13.61 9.96 -9.42
C GLY A 109 13.95 8.48 -9.62
N ALA A 110 14.10 7.76 -8.51
CA ALA A 110 14.47 6.36 -8.50
C ALA A 110 13.53 5.47 -9.33
N VAL A 111 12.22 5.77 -9.34
CA VAL A 111 11.23 5.04 -10.13
C VAL A 111 11.44 5.23 -11.64
N ASP A 112 11.69 6.47 -12.08
CA ASP A 112 11.97 6.76 -13.49
C ASP A 112 13.28 6.11 -13.95
N GLN A 113 14.32 6.12 -13.09
CA GLN A 113 15.60 5.49 -13.36
C GLN A 113 15.50 3.95 -13.41
N PHE A 114 14.67 3.37 -12.57
CA PHE A 114 14.39 1.93 -12.59
C PHE A 114 13.65 1.53 -13.88
N GLY A 115 12.77 2.37 -14.39
CA GLY A 115 12.04 2.16 -15.63
C GLY A 115 11.14 0.92 -15.58
N PRO A 116 10.15 0.85 -14.69
CA PRO A 116 9.30 -0.34 -14.56
C PRO A 116 8.53 -0.62 -15.84
N GLU A 117 8.25 -1.89 -16.09
CA GLU A 117 7.46 -2.40 -17.22
C GLU A 117 6.07 -2.89 -16.77
N LEU A 118 5.90 -3.08 -15.46
CA LEU A 118 4.64 -3.46 -14.82
C LEU A 118 4.53 -2.80 -13.46
N VAL A 119 3.33 -2.36 -13.10
CA VAL A 119 2.99 -1.89 -11.74
C VAL A 119 2.08 -2.91 -11.08
N ILE A 120 2.36 -3.26 -9.83
CA ILE A 120 1.48 -4.10 -9.00
C ILE A 120 1.12 -3.31 -7.74
N GLY A 121 -0.18 -3.13 -7.49
CA GLY A 121 -0.70 -2.54 -6.26
C GLY A 121 -1.35 -3.58 -5.38
N THR A 122 -1.04 -3.62 -4.08
CA THR A 122 -1.65 -4.59 -3.15
C THR A 122 -2.73 -3.94 -2.29
N VAL A 123 -3.90 -4.56 -2.26
CA VAL A 123 -5.03 -4.15 -1.42
C VAL A 123 -5.12 -5.16 -0.24
N PRO A 124 -5.35 -4.74 1.03
CA PRO A 124 -6.60 -4.07 1.41
C PRO A 124 -6.58 -2.54 1.53
N ALA A 125 -5.47 -1.86 1.36
CA ALA A 125 -5.50 -0.40 1.38
C ALA A 125 -6.00 0.14 0.02
N LEU A 126 -7.27 0.52 -0.08
CA LEU A 126 -7.85 1.10 -1.30
C LEU A 126 -7.03 2.25 -1.91
N PRO A 127 -6.42 3.17 -1.12
CA PRO A 127 -5.56 4.20 -1.67
C PRO A 127 -4.38 3.66 -2.48
N THR A 128 -3.84 2.48 -2.14
CA THR A 128 -2.73 1.85 -2.90
C THR A 128 -3.15 1.49 -4.33
N ALA A 129 -4.40 1.06 -4.55
CA ALA A 129 -4.91 0.81 -5.90
C ALA A 129 -4.93 2.10 -6.75
N PHE A 130 -5.33 3.22 -6.14
CA PHE A 130 -5.29 4.53 -6.79
C PHE A 130 -3.86 4.94 -7.14
N VAL A 131 -2.90 4.77 -6.21
CA VAL A 131 -1.48 5.05 -6.47
C VAL A 131 -0.96 4.21 -7.63
N ALA A 132 -1.29 2.91 -7.68
CA ALA A 132 -0.90 2.01 -8.77
C ALA A 132 -1.46 2.46 -10.12
N ALA A 133 -2.73 2.89 -10.18
CA ALA A 133 -3.33 3.41 -11.39
C ALA A 133 -2.67 4.72 -11.86
N VAL A 134 -2.33 5.62 -10.95
CA VAL A 134 -1.59 6.86 -11.27
C VAL A 134 -0.18 6.55 -11.75
N ALA A 135 0.52 5.61 -11.10
CA ALA A 135 1.85 5.16 -11.50
C ALA A 135 1.84 4.59 -12.91
N SER A 136 0.89 3.70 -13.21
CA SER A 136 0.68 3.12 -14.53
C SER A 136 0.51 4.18 -15.62
N ARG A 137 -0.35 5.17 -15.38
CA ARG A 137 -0.57 6.29 -16.33
C ARG A 137 0.68 7.13 -16.55
N LYS A 138 1.40 7.48 -15.47
CA LYS A 138 2.64 8.25 -15.55
C LYS A 138 3.71 7.52 -16.35
N LEU A 139 3.89 6.23 -16.05
CA LEU A 139 4.94 5.39 -16.63
C LEU A 139 4.55 4.80 -17.99
N ARG A 140 3.26 4.86 -18.35
CA ARG A 140 2.68 4.27 -19.56
C ARG A 140 2.89 2.75 -19.65
N VAL A 141 2.70 2.07 -18.53
CA VAL A 141 2.84 0.61 -18.39
C VAL A 141 1.57 0.00 -17.81
N PRO A 142 1.28 -1.27 -18.06
CA PRO A 142 0.14 -1.95 -17.45
C PRO A 142 0.25 -2.00 -15.92
N TYR A 143 -0.90 -2.18 -15.26
CA TYR A 143 -0.93 -2.43 -13.82
C TYR A 143 -1.84 -3.60 -13.48
N VAL A 144 -1.55 -4.22 -12.35
CA VAL A 144 -2.32 -5.31 -11.74
C VAL A 144 -2.64 -4.92 -10.30
N ILE A 145 -3.87 -5.21 -9.87
CA ILE A 145 -4.26 -5.07 -8.46
C ILE A 145 -4.34 -6.45 -7.83
N ASP A 146 -3.53 -6.69 -6.81
CA ASP A 146 -3.58 -7.87 -5.97
C ASP A 146 -4.64 -7.67 -4.88
N LEU A 147 -5.83 -8.18 -5.11
CA LEU A 147 -6.93 -8.17 -4.15
C LEU A 147 -6.72 -9.33 -3.16
N ARG A 148 -6.45 -8.98 -1.90
CA ARG A 148 -6.20 -9.98 -0.86
C ARG A 148 -7.46 -10.43 -0.14
N ASP A 149 -8.42 -9.56 -0.07
CA ASP A 149 -9.74 -9.81 0.51
C ASP A 149 -10.79 -9.54 -0.55
N ALA A 150 -11.93 -10.22 -0.48
CA ALA A 150 -13.05 -10.04 -1.41
C ALA A 150 -13.78 -8.70 -1.11
N TRP A 151 -13.08 -7.59 -1.34
CA TRP A 151 -13.66 -6.25 -1.32
C TRP A 151 -14.30 -5.96 -2.70
N PRO A 152 -15.48 -5.42 -2.79
CA PRO A 152 -16.40 -4.93 -1.75
C PRO A 152 -17.40 -5.97 -1.21
N GLU A 153 -17.41 -7.22 -1.72
CA GLU A 153 -18.37 -8.26 -1.34
C GLU A 153 -18.35 -8.54 0.17
N LEU A 154 -17.17 -8.47 0.81
CA LEU A 154 -17.04 -8.60 2.26
C LEU A 154 -17.88 -7.56 3.02
N LEU A 155 -18.08 -6.35 2.47
CA LEU A 155 -18.91 -5.32 3.12
C LEU A 155 -20.40 -5.69 3.07
N SER A 156 -20.85 -6.34 2.00
CA SER A 156 -22.24 -6.80 1.89
C SER A 156 -22.54 -8.00 2.78
N VAL A 157 -21.56 -8.89 2.98
CA VAL A 157 -21.66 -10.06 3.86
C VAL A 157 -21.44 -9.67 5.33
N ALA A 158 -20.58 -8.70 5.62
CA ALA A 158 -20.36 -8.20 6.97
C ALA A 158 -21.64 -7.55 7.56
N SER A 159 -22.50 -6.97 6.71
CA SER A 159 -23.84 -6.49 7.13
C SER A 159 -24.75 -7.65 7.58
N GLN A 160 -24.64 -8.82 6.96
CA GLN A 160 -25.38 -10.02 7.35
C GLN A 160 -24.81 -10.67 8.63
N TRP A 161 -23.50 -10.61 8.86
CA TRP A 161 -22.88 -11.07 10.10
C TRP A 161 -23.21 -10.17 11.29
N ASN A 162 -23.27 -8.86 11.07
CA ASN A 162 -23.66 -7.89 12.11
C ASN A 162 -25.18 -7.84 12.36
N SER A 163 -26.01 -8.39 11.48
CA SER A 163 -27.46 -8.53 11.74
C SER A 163 -27.77 -9.51 12.87
N ALA A 164 -26.83 -10.40 13.20
CA ALA A 164 -26.90 -11.23 14.44
C ALA A 164 -26.60 -10.41 15.72
N THR A 165 -26.03 -9.20 15.61
CA THR A 165 -25.67 -8.33 16.74
C THR A 165 -26.32 -6.94 16.68
N GLY A 166 -27.34 -6.74 15.85
CA GLY A 166 -28.27 -5.60 15.81
C GLY A 166 -27.64 -4.22 16.03
N ARG A 167 -27.11 -3.60 15.00
CA ARG A 167 -27.05 -2.17 14.67
C ARG A 167 -25.92 -1.89 13.67
N VAL A 168 -26.26 -1.91 12.39
CA VAL A 168 -25.39 -1.28 11.37
C VAL A 168 -25.56 0.24 11.49
N SER A 169 -24.48 0.95 11.78
CA SER A 169 -24.51 2.41 11.76
C SER A 169 -24.70 2.88 10.30
N TRP A 170 -25.60 3.85 10.06
CA TRP A 170 -25.82 4.47 8.75
C TRP A 170 -24.53 5.01 8.08
N ARG A 171 -23.47 5.28 8.87
CA ARG A 171 -22.15 5.69 8.39
C ARG A 171 -21.39 4.56 7.69
N GLU A 172 -21.63 3.30 8.06
CA GLU A 172 -21.01 2.13 7.43
C GLU A 172 -21.66 1.84 6.06
N GLY A 173 -22.96 2.09 5.91
CA GLY A 173 -23.65 1.99 4.63
C GLY A 173 -23.14 2.99 3.58
N LEU A 174 -22.91 4.25 3.96
CA LEU A 174 -22.38 5.28 3.06
C LEU A 174 -20.96 5.00 2.59
N LEU A 175 -20.11 4.42 3.44
CA LEU A 175 -18.75 4.05 3.08
C LEU A 175 -18.74 2.83 2.14
N SER A 176 -19.68 1.90 2.31
CA SER A 176 -19.79 0.71 1.44
C SER A 176 -20.29 1.07 0.04
N GLU A 177 -21.29 1.96 -0.10
CA GLU A 177 -21.78 2.42 -1.40
C GLU A 177 -20.73 3.24 -2.18
N GLY A 178 -19.99 4.11 -1.48
CA GLY A 178 -18.92 4.87 -2.10
C GLY A 178 -17.76 3.99 -2.61
N ALA A 179 -17.39 2.95 -1.86
CA ALA A 179 -16.37 1.99 -2.27
C ALA A 179 -16.83 1.14 -3.46
N PHE A 180 -18.11 0.74 -3.50
CA PHE A 180 -18.68 -0.03 -4.59
C PHE A 180 -18.72 0.76 -5.91
N GLN A 181 -19.08 2.05 -5.87
CA GLN A 181 -19.10 2.91 -7.06
C GLN A 181 -17.70 3.21 -7.61
N LEU A 182 -16.66 3.25 -6.76
CA LEU A 182 -15.27 3.45 -7.19
C LEU A 182 -14.67 2.18 -7.82
N ALA A 183 -15.10 1.00 -7.39
CA ALA A 183 -14.59 -0.27 -7.89
C ALA A 183 -15.29 -0.75 -9.19
N SER A 184 -16.49 -0.21 -9.49
CA SER A 184 -17.30 -0.59 -10.66
C SER A 184 -17.11 0.29 -11.90
N ARG A 185 -16.20 1.27 -11.85
CA ARG A 185 -15.79 2.16 -12.96
C ARG A 185 -14.34 1.87 -13.35
#